data_0ad6a5c0613e57d47ef1fc89c9ea0245
#
_entry.id   0ad6a5c0613e57d47ef1fc89c9ea0245
#
_cell.length_a   1.000
_cell.length_b   1.000
_cell.length_c   1.000
_cell.angle_alpha   90.00
_cell.angle_beta   90.00
_cell.angle_gamma   90.00
#
_symmetry.space_group_name_H-M   'P 1'
#
loop_
_entity.id
_entity.type
_entity.pdbx_description
1 polymer ?
#
loop_
_entity_poly.entity_id
_entity_poly.type
_entity_poly.pdbx_seq_one_letter_code
_entity_poly.pdbx_strand_id
1 'polypeptide(L)'
;YILDEPSIGLHQRDNLRLIRSLKELRDMGNSVIVVEHDKDMMLAADYVIDMGPKAGRLGGEVVFSGTPSEMLQTETMTSQYLNGEMKIEVPAKRRKGNGKSIWLKGAKGNNLKNVDVEFPLGKLICVTGVSGSGKSTLINETLQPILSQKFYRSLQDPLEYDSIAVSYTHLRAHETCAD
;
A
#
# COMPACT_ATOMS: atom_id res chain seq x y z
N TYR A 1 21.13 13.39 -10.03
CA TYR A 1 20.49 12.12 -9.71
C TYR A 1 19.06 12.14 -10.22
N ILE A 2 18.63 11.04 -10.87
CA ILE A 2 17.25 10.88 -11.33
C ILE A 2 16.72 9.59 -10.73
N LEU A 3 15.59 9.69 -9.99
CA LEU A 3 14.93 8.57 -9.32
C LEU A 3 13.46 8.50 -9.76
N ASP A 4 13.01 7.30 -10.05
CA ASP A 4 11.63 7.03 -10.45
C ASP A 4 10.93 6.22 -9.35
N GLU A 5 9.90 6.79 -8.76
CA GLU A 5 9.09 6.25 -7.65
C GLU A 5 9.91 5.59 -6.52
N PRO A 6 10.93 6.27 -5.94
CA PRO A 6 11.80 5.64 -4.94
C PRO A 6 11.08 5.33 -3.62
N SER A 7 9.89 5.88 -3.39
CA SER A 7 9.08 5.61 -2.19
C SER A 7 8.25 4.33 -2.29
N ILE A 8 8.19 3.68 -3.47
CA ILE A 8 7.32 2.54 -3.70
C ILE A 8 7.60 1.39 -2.72
N GLY A 9 6.57 0.92 -2.04
CA GLY A 9 6.67 -0.17 -1.05
C GLY A 9 7.27 0.23 0.30
N LEU A 10 7.65 1.48 0.49
CA LEU A 10 8.14 1.97 1.78
C LEU A 10 6.99 2.23 2.76
N HIS A 11 7.26 1.97 4.04
CA HIS A 11 6.39 2.44 5.12
C HIS A 11 6.62 3.96 5.34
N GLN A 12 5.59 4.68 5.79
CA GLN A 12 5.66 6.14 6.02
C GLN A 12 6.91 6.58 6.83
N ARG A 13 7.32 5.79 7.83
CA ARG A 13 8.53 6.06 8.60
C ARG A 13 9.80 6.00 7.76
N ASP A 14 9.85 5.06 6.81
CA ASP A 14 11.03 4.87 5.95
C ASP A 14 11.02 5.93 4.83
N ASN A 15 9.84 6.39 4.41
CA ASN A 15 9.68 7.51 3.48
C ASN A 15 10.31 8.80 4.04
N LEU A 16 10.12 9.11 5.32
CA LEU A 16 10.77 10.25 5.97
C LEU A 16 12.30 10.15 5.98
N ARG A 17 12.84 8.94 6.09
CA ARG A 17 14.29 8.72 6.01
C ARG A 17 14.81 8.94 4.59
N LEU A 18 14.06 8.43 3.59
CA LEU A 18 14.37 8.67 2.18
C LEU A 18 14.41 10.16 1.86
N ILE A 19 13.36 10.91 2.23
CA ILE A 19 13.31 12.37 2.05
C ILE A 19 14.54 13.06 2.66
N ARG A 20 14.95 12.66 3.85
CA ARG A 20 16.14 13.21 4.50
C ARG A 20 17.41 12.93 3.68
N SER A 21 17.61 11.70 3.24
CA SER A 21 18.79 11.32 2.45
C SER A 21 18.83 12.04 1.10
N LEU A 22 17.68 12.27 0.45
CA LEU A 22 17.59 13.05 -0.78
C LEU A 22 17.96 14.52 -0.56
N LYS A 23 17.52 15.11 0.57
CA LYS A 23 17.93 16.48 0.96
C LYS A 23 19.41 16.56 1.26
N GLU A 24 20.00 15.59 1.94
CA GLU A 24 21.44 15.52 2.17
C GLU A 24 22.23 15.45 0.87
N LEU A 25 21.78 14.63 -0.10
CA LEU A 25 22.37 14.58 -1.44
C LEU A 25 22.34 15.95 -2.13
N ARG A 26 21.20 16.65 -2.10
CA ARG A 26 21.06 18.01 -2.63
C ARG A 26 22.01 18.98 -1.92
N ASP A 27 22.08 18.95 -0.62
CA ASP A 27 22.89 19.87 0.21
C ASP A 27 24.40 19.69 -0.02
N MET A 28 24.82 18.53 -0.53
CA MET A 28 26.18 18.28 -1.02
C MET A 28 26.47 18.93 -2.39
N GLY A 29 25.55 19.74 -2.94
CA GLY A 29 25.71 20.43 -4.21
C GLY A 29 25.23 19.67 -5.44
N ASN A 30 24.43 18.61 -5.26
CA ASN A 30 23.87 17.84 -6.36
C ASN A 30 22.48 18.35 -6.76
N SER A 31 22.09 18.09 -8.00
CA SER A 31 20.70 18.17 -8.45
C SER A 31 20.03 16.80 -8.31
N VAL A 32 18.87 16.77 -7.68
CA VAL A 32 18.10 15.53 -7.46
C VAL A 32 16.72 15.72 -8.11
N ILE A 33 16.41 14.88 -9.09
CA ILE A 33 15.10 14.86 -9.77
C ILE A 33 14.40 13.57 -9.34
N VAL A 34 13.17 13.70 -8.85
CA VAL A 34 12.39 12.57 -8.36
C VAL A 34 11.03 12.58 -9.04
N VAL A 35 10.67 11.47 -9.68
CA VAL A 35 9.30 11.24 -10.15
C VAL A 35 8.52 10.60 -9.01
N GLU A 36 7.53 11.30 -8.49
CA GLU A 36 6.81 10.87 -7.29
C GLU A 36 5.35 11.35 -7.26
N HIS A 37 4.54 10.62 -6.49
CA HIS A 37 3.14 10.95 -6.21
C HIS A 37 2.84 10.98 -4.70
N ASP A 38 3.85 10.77 -3.86
CA ASP A 38 3.74 10.86 -2.42
C ASP A 38 3.65 12.31 -1.94
N LYS A 39 2.65 12.61 -1.11
CA LYS A 39 2.36 13.95 -0.59
C LYS A 39 3.55 14.55 0.17
N ASP A 40 4.18 13.76 1.06
CA ASP A 40 5.25 14.24 1.92
C ASP A 40 6.51 14.53 1.09
N MET A 41 6.76 13.73 0.03
CA MET A 41 7.85 13.94 -0.91
C MET A 41 7.63 15.24 -1.71
N MET A 42 6.43 15.44 -2.29
CA MET A 42 6.09 16.65 -3.04
C MET A 42 6.23 17.91 -2.20
N LEU A 43 5.72 17.89 -0.96
CA LEU A 43 5.81 19.04 -0.04
C LEU A 43 7.23 19.28 0.49
N ALA A 44 8.10 18.28 0.45
CA ALA A 44 9.48 18.38 0.89
C ALA A 44 10.44 18.87 -0.20
N ALA A 45 10.00 18.91 -1.47
CA ALA A 45 10.79 19.38 -2.61
C ALA A 45 11.02 20.89 -2.57
N ASP A 46 12.06 21.35 -3.24
CA ASP A 46 12.31 22.79 -3.45
C ASP A 46 11.51 23.33 -4.64
N TYR A 47 11.24 22.47 -5.61
CA TYR A 47 10.52 22.80 -6.84
C TYR A 47 9.68 21.60 -7.30
N VAL A 48 8.47 21.86 -7.78
CA VAL A 48 7.52 20.86 -8.28
C VAL A 48 7.15 21.19 -9.72
N ILE A 49 7.14 20.18 -10.57
CA ILE A 49 6.56 20.21 -11.90
C ILE A 49 5.40 19.22 -11.92
N ASP A 50 4.17 19.71 -12.10
CA ASP A 50 2.98 18.88 -12.14
C ASP A 50 2.53 18.66 -13.58
N MET A 51 2.36 17.39 -13.95
CA MET A 51 1.99 16.95 -15.28
C MET A 51 0.52 16.53 -15.32
N GLY A 52 -0.21 17.00 -16.29
CA GLY A 52 -1.63 16.72 -16.43
C GLY A 52 -2.22 17.14 -17.78
N PRO A 53 -3.51 17.57 -17.80
CA PRO A 53 -4.49 17.51 -16.69
C PRO A 53 -5.02 16.10 -16.40
N LYS A 54 -4.83 15.14 -17.33
CA LYS A 54 -5.29 13.74 -17.22
C LYS A 54 -4.19 12.78 -17.68
N ALA A 55 -4.50 11.49 -17.73
CA ALA A 55 -3.58 10.46 -18.20
C ALA A 55 -3.71 10.18 -19.72
N GLY A 56 -2.69 9.56 -20.30
CA GLY A 56 -2.65 9.15 -21.71
C GLY A 56 -2.78 10.32 -22.68
N ARG A 57 -3.66 10.20 -23.68
CA ARG A 57 -3.84 11.22 -24.74
C ARG A 57 -4.38 12.57 -24.23
N LEU A 58 -4.92 12.60 -23.03
CA LEU A 58 -5.47 13.81 -22.40
C LEU A 58 -4.53 14.40 -21.35
N GLY A 59 -3.32 13.91 -21.28
CA GLY A 59 -2.25 14.38 -20.43
C GLY A 59 -1.07 14.93 -21.24
N GLY A 60 0.10 15.04 -20.61
CA GLY A 60 1.34 15.44 -21.25
C GLY A 60 1.59 16.95 -21.25
N GLU A 61 0.78 17.73 -20.51
CA GLU A 61 0.96 19.16 -20.33
C GLU A 61 1.55 19.46 -18.96
N VAL A 62 2.35 20.50 -18.85
CA VAL A 62 2.76 21.06 -17.55
C VAL A 62 1.61 21.93 -17.03
N VAL A 63 0.90 21.45 -16.03
CA VAL A 63 -0.23 22.18 -15.42
C VAL A 63 0.19 23.11 -14.30
N PHE A 64 1.36 22.86 -13.72
CA PHE A 64 1.99 23.75 -12.73
C PHE A 64 3.51 23.54 -12.73
N SER A 65 4.26 24.61 -12.47
CA SER A 65 5.69 24.56 -12.15
C SER A 65 6.04 25.70 -11.20
N GLY A 66 6.68 25.38 -10.07
CA GLY A 66 6.99 26.34 -9.01
C GLY A 66 7.32 25.66 -7.68
N THR A 67 7.33 26.42 -6.62
CA THR A 67 7.54 25.90 -5.27
C THR A 67 6.29 25.16 -4.75
N PRO A 68 6.43 24.22 -3.80
CA PRO A 68 5.27 23.60 -3.16
C PRO A 68 4.28 24.61 -2.56
N SER A 69 4.78 25.72 -1.99
CA SER A 69 3.94 26.76 -1.41
C SER A 69 3.08 27.48 -2.43
N GLU A 70 3.63 27.75 -3.62
CA GLU A 70 2.88 28.33 -4.74
C GLU A 70 1.87 27.32 -5.28
N MET A 71 2.23 26.04 -5.37
CA MET A 71 1.33 24.96 -5.81
C MET A 71 0.07 24.87 -4.96
N LEU A 72 0.20 24.98 -3.63
CA LEU A 72 -0.93 24.95 -2.71
C LEU A 72 -1.93 26.10 -2.89
N GLN A 73 -1.56 27.15 -3.62
CA GLN A 73 -2.42 28.31 -3.93
C GLN A 73 -3.10 28.18 -5.30
N THR A 74 -2.85 27.11 -6.04
CA THR A 74 -3.45 26.87 -7.36
C THR A 74 -4.72 26.02 -7.25
N GLU A 75 -5.49 25.97 -8.35
CA GLU A 75 -6.70 25.13 -8.46
C GLU A 75 -6.44 23.80 -9.21
N THR A 76 -5.16 23.35 -9.29
CA THR A 76 -4.87 22.07 -9.93
C THR A 76 -5.46 20.91 -9.12
N MET A 77 -5.73 19.78 -9.79
CA MET A 77 -6.24 18.58 -9.10
C MET A 77 -5.28 18.15 -7.99
N THR A 78 -3.98 18.20 -8.24
CA THR A 78 -2.95 17.85 -7.27
C THR A 78 -2.99 18.78 -6.06
N SER A 79 -3.13 20.10 -6.26
CA SER A 79 -3.20 21.05 -5.15
C SER A 79 -4.45 20.83 -4.29
N GLN A 80 -5.60 20.56 -4.90
CA GLN A 80 -6.86 20.29 -4.18
C GLN A 80 -6.76 19.05 -3.28
N TYR A 81 -6.04 17.99 -3.74
CA TYR A 81 -5.75 16.83 -2.88
C TYR A 81 -4.74 17.16 -1.79
N LEU A 82 -3.70 17.93 -2.08
CA LEU A 82 -2.69 18.32 -1.09
C LEU A 82 -3.29 19.21 0.01
N ASN A 83 -4.16 20.17 -0.35
CA ASN A 83 -4.88 21.04 0.57
C ASN A 83 -5.98 20.31 1.35
N GLY A 84 -6.42 19.14 0.88
CA GLY A 84 -7.52 18.38 1.48
C GLY A 84 -8.91 18.87 1.09
N GLU A 85 -9.01 19.75 0.08
CA GLU A 85 -10.28 20.16 -0.53
C GLU A 85 -10.94 19.00 -1.25
N MET A 86 -10.11 18.21 -1.96
CA MET A 86 -10.47 16.89 -2.50
C MET A 86 -9.91 15.80 -1.61
N LYS A 87 -10.76 14.88 -1.19
CA LYS A 87 -10.38 13.71 -0.39
C LYS A 87 -11.30 12.53 -0.65
N ILE A 88 -10.78 11.35 -0.48
CA ILE A 88 -11.60 10.13 -0.44
C ILE A 88 -12.18 10.03 0.97
N GLU A 89 -13.48 10.23 1.08
CA GLU A 89 -14.19 10.22 2.36
C GLU A 89 -14.10 8.85 3.03
N VAL A 90 -13.74 8.85 4.30
CA VAL A 90 -13.83 7.66 5.15
C VAL A 90 -15.28 7.47 5.57
N PRO A 91 -15.95 6.36 5.21
CA PRO A 91 -17.35 6.17 5.53
C PRO A 91 -17.59 6.16 7.05
N ALA A 92 -18.59 6.93 7.50
CA ALA A 92 -18.95 7.02 8.92
C ALA A 92 -19.39 5.67 9.51
N LYS A 93 -19.99 4.80 8.69
CA LYS A 93 -20.36 3.43 9.07
C LYS A 93 -19.48 2.42 8.36
N ARG A 94 -18.69 1.68 9.11
CA ARG A 94 -17.89 0.57 8.58
C ARG A 94 -18.77 -0.63 8.28
N ARG A 95 -18.39 -1.41 7.26
CA ARG A 95 -19.07 -2.66 6.90
C ARG A 95 -18.99 -3.65 8.08
N LYS A 96 -20.14 -4.20 8.48
CA LYS A 96 -20.19 -5.16 9.60
C LYS A 96 -19.56 -6.53 9.27
N GLY A 97 -19.44 -6.85 7.97
CA GLY A 97 -19.08 -8.19 7.52
C GLY A 97 -20.26 -9.14 7.56
N ASN A 98 -19.99 -10.43 7.45
CA ASN A 98 -21.01 -11.49 7.44
C ASN A 98 -21.05 -12.31 8.73
N GLY A 99 -20.33 -11.88 9.77
CA GLY A 99 -20.23 -12.59 11.05
C GLY A 99 -19.34 -13.84 11.04
N LYS A 100 -18.64 -14.10 9.93
CA LYS A 100 -17.77 -15.26 9.74
C LYS A 100 -16.31 -14.84 9.72
N SER A 101 -15.41 -15.73 10.09
CA SER A 101 -13.99 -15.47 10.18
C SER A 101 -13.15 -16.68 9.78
N ILE A 102 -11.92 -16.41 9.34
CA ILE A 102 -10.84 -17.38 9.29
C ILE A 102 -9.94 -17.12 10.49
N TRP A 103 -9.70 -18.15 11.29
CA TRP A 103 -8.76 -18.12 12.39
C TRP A 103 -7.50 -18.89 12.02
N LEU A 104 -6.37 -18.21 11.93
CA LEU A 104 -5.05 -18.82 11.84
C LEU A 104 -4.41 -18.79 13.22
N LYS A 105 -4.01 -19.95 13.72
CA LYS A 105 -3.40 -20.09 15.05
C LYS A 105 -1.98 -20.61 14.96
N GLY A 106 -1.12 -20.06 15.80
CA GLY A 106 0.22 -20.53 15.99
C GLY A 106 1.12 -20.33 14.77
N ALA A 107 0.98 -19.27 14.00
CA ALA A 107 1.88 -18.99 12.88
C ALA A 107 3.29 -18.66 13.37
N LYS A 108 4.30 -19.47 12.95
CA LYS A 108 5.69 -19.44 13.46
C LYS A 108 6.74 -19.21 12.37
N GLY A 109 6.34 -19.10 11.10
CA GLY A 109 7.28 -18.96 9.99
C GLY A 109 8.16 -17.73 10.11
N ASN A 110 9.42 -17.82 9.72
CA ASN A 110 10.42 -16.76 9.73
C ASN A 110 10.49 -16.00 11.07
N ASN A 111 10.06 -14.73 11.09
CA ASN A 111 10.09 -13.89 12.30
C ASN A 111 8.76 -13.86 13.07
N LEU A 112 7.76 -14.65 12.69
CA LEU A 112 6.49 -14.75 13.40
C LEU A 112 6.69 -15.47 14.74
N LYS A 113 6.10 -14.92 15.80
CA LYS A 113 6.28 -15.39 17.17
C LYS A 113 5.02 -16.09 17.67
N ASN A 114 4.66 -17.21 17.02
CA ASN A 114 3.49 -17.99 17.42
C ASN A 114 2.21 -17.12 17.49
N VAL A 115 1.91 -16.43 16.39
CA VAL A 115 0.83 -15.44 16.35
C VAL A 115 -0.51 -16.08 15.98
N ASP A 116 -1.55 -15.67 16.70
CA ASP A 116 -2.93 -15.99 16.40
C ASP A 116 -3.60 -14.79 15.72
N VAL A 117 -4.26 -15.01 14.59
CA VAL A 117 -4.90 -13.94 13.83
C VAL A 117 -6.29 -14.34 13.36
N GLU A 118 -7.25 -13.46 13.57
CA GLU A 118 -8.59 -13.54 13.02
C GLU A 118 -8.71 -12.66 11.74
N PHE A 119 -9.22 -13.27 10.67
CA PHE A 119 -9.55 -12.58 9.41
C PHE A 119 -11.07 -12.58 9.24
N PRO A 120 -11.79 -11.50 9.64
CA PRO A 120 -13.23 -11.41 9.51
C PRO A 120 -13.67 -11.32 8.05
N LEU A 121 -14.57 -12.19 7.61
CA LEU A 121 -15.00 -12.28 6.22
C LEU A 121 -16.04 -11.21 5.84
N GLY A 122 -16.13 -10.92 4.53
CA GLY A 122 -17.01 -9.88 4.01
C GLY A 122 -16.55 -8.45 4.30
N LYS A 123 -15.26 -8.27 4.62
CA LYS A 123 -14.62 -6.98 4.89
C LYS A 123 -13.38 -6.79 4.02
N LEU A 124 -12.98 -5.56 3.81
CA LEU A 124 -11.63 -5.23 3.37
C LEU A 124 -10.72 -5.25 4.58
N ILE A 125 -9.71 -6.13 4.56
CA ILE A 125 -8.76 -6.30 5.66
C ILE A 125 -7.41 -5.74 5.20
N CYS A 126 -6.84 -4.84 5.98
CA CYS A 126 -5.51 -4.30 5.74
C CYS A 126 -4.53 -4.87 6.77
N VAL A 127 -3.46 -5.50 6.28
CA VAL A 127 -2.34 -5.97 7.11
C VAL A 127 -1.20 -4.97 6.94
N THR A 128 -0.86 -4.26 8.01
CA THR A 128 0.10 -3.15 7.98
C THR A 128 1.25 -3.36 8.96
N GLY A 129 2.29 -2.59 8.83
CA GLY A 129 3.50 -2.63 9.66
C GLY A 129 4.75 -2.26 8.87
N VAL A 130 5.87 -2.00 9.55
CA VAL A 130 7.16 -1.65 8.93
C VAL A 130 7.66 -2.76 7.99
N SER A 131 8.58 -2.41 7.07
CA SER A 131 9.22 -3.40 6.20
C SER A 131 9.92 -4.48 7.05
N GLY A 132 9.82 -5.75 6.65
CA GLY A 132 10.39 -6.88 7.39
C GLY A 132 9.61 -7.28 8.66
N SER A 133 8.44 -6.72 8.96
CA SER A 133 7.65 -7.07 10.16
C SER A 133 6.95 -8.42 10.11
N GLY A 134 7.04 -9.17 9.00
CA GLY A 134 6.41 -10.50 8.85
C GLY A 134 5.06 -10.49 8.13
N LYS A 135 4.62 -9.37 7.54
CA LYS A 135 3.35 -9.28 6.79
C LYS A 135 3.26 -10.30 5.65
N SER A 136 4.29 -10.35 4.80
CA SER A 136 4.34 -11.29 3.67
C SER A 136 4.44 -12.73 4.16
N THR A 137 5.19 -12.97 5.22
CA THR A 137 5.29 -14.28 5.87
C THR A 137 3.93 -14.76 6.36
N LEU A 138 3.18 -13.90 7.04
CA LEU A 138 1.83 -14.23 7.54
C LEU A 138 0.84 -14.50 6.40
N ILE A 139 0.82 -13.64 5.38
CA ILE A 139 -0.19 -13.70 4.32
C ILE A 139 0.25 -14.59 3.17
N ASN A 140 1.38 -14.28 2.50
CA ASN A 140 1.76 -14.94 1.25
C ASN A 140 2.42 -16.31 1.47
N GLU A 141 3.13 -16.49 2.59
CA GLU A 141 3.91 -17.69 2.85
C GLU A 141 3.20 -18.65 3.82
N THR A 142 2.19 -18.17 4.57
CA THR A 142 1.42 -19.01 5.50
C THR A 142 -0.04 -19.11 5.09
N LEU A 143 -0.83 -18.03 5.19
CA LEU A 143 -2.28 -18.08 4.98
C LEU A 143 -2.67 -18.45 3.55
N GLN A 144 -2.06 -17.82 2.56
CA GLN A 144 -2.38 -18.04 1.15
C GLN A 144 -2.10 -19.48 0.70
N PRO A 145 -0.95 -20.11 0.99
CA PRO A 145 -0.73 -21.51 0.66
C PRO A 145 -1.72 -22.45 1.33
N ILE A 146 -2.06 -22.25 2.62
CA ILE A 146 -3.08 -23.05 3.32
C ILE A 146 -4.41 -23.01 2.58
N LEU A 147 -4.88 -21.81 2.23
CA LEU A 147 -6.14 -21.65 1.51
C LEU A 147 -6.06 -22.22 0.10
N SER A 148 -4.94 -22.05 -0.59
CA SER A 148 -4.71 -22.59 -1.92
C SER A 148 -4.69 -24.13 -1.93
N GLN A 149 -4.07 -24.76 -0.95
CA GLN A 149 -4.15 -26.22 -0.78
C GLN A 149 -5.59 -26.68 -0.56
N LYS A 150 -6.32 -25.99 0.31
CA LYS A 150 -7.68 -26.35 0.69
C LYS A 150 -8.69 -26.20 -0.46
N PHE A 151 -8.57 -25.15 -1.28
CA PHE A 151 -9.56 -24.83 -2.29
C PHE A 151 -9.16 -25.19 -3.71
N TYR A 152 -7.85 -25.13 -4.02
CA TYR A 152 -7.32 -25.30 -5.38
C TYR A 152 -6.37 -26.50 -5.53
N ARG A 153 -6.20 -27.31 -4.47
CA ARG A 153 -5.26 -28.46 -4.45
C ARG A 153 -3.83 -28.05 -4.83
N SER A 154 -3.41 -26.83 -4.46
CA SER A 154 -2.04 -26.36 -4.66
C SER A 154 -1.05 -27.28 -3.92
N LEU A 155 0.14 -27.47 -4.51
CA LEU A 155 1.22 -28.23 -3.90
C LEU A 155 2.19 -27.34 -3.09
N GLN A 156 1.93 -26.03 -3.01
CA GLN A 156 2.77 -25.11 -2.26
C GLN A 156 2.56 -25.33 -0.76
N ASP A 157 3.63 -25.69 -0.05
CA ASP A 157 3.58 -25.88 1.40
C ASP A 157 3.56 -24.53 2.14
N PRO A 158 2.66 -24.36 3.13
CA PRO A 158 2.67 -23.20 4.01
C PRO A 158 3.84 -23.30 4.99
N LEU A 159 4.26 -22.15 5.51
CA LEU A 159 5.16 -22.11 6.66
C LEU A 159 4.43 -22.63 7.93
N GLU A 160 5.23 -22.92 8.97
CA GLU A 160 4.76 -23.57 10.18
C GLU A 160 3.64 -22.81 10.88
N TYR A 161 2.57 -23.51 11.23
CA TYR A 161 1.41 -23.01 11.98
C TYR A 161 0.74 -24.19 12.76
N ASP A 162 -0.03 -23.88 13.78
CA ASP A 162 -0.67 -24.92 14.60
C ASP A 162 -2.01 -25.38 13.98
N SER A 163 -2.89 -24.46 13.62
CA SER A 163 -4.18 -24.80 13.02
C SER A 163 -4.83 -23.65 12.26
N ILE A 164 -5.77 -23.99 11.37
CA ILE A 164 -6.67 -23.06 10.72
C ILE A 164 -8.12 -23.49 10.92
N ALA A 165 -8.94 -22.58 11.42
CA ALA A 165 -10.38 -22.76 11.54
C ALA A 165 -11.09 -21.77 10.63
N VAL A 166 -12.03 -22.26 9.83
CA VAL A 166 -12.91 -21.42 9.01
C VAL A 166 -14.30 -21.57 9.60
N SER A 167 -14.87 -20.49 10.11
CA SER A 167 -16.22 -20.50 10.70
C SER A 167 -17.32 -20.74 9.67
N TYR A 168 -16.94 -21.22 8.48
CA TYR A 168 -17.83 -21.46 7.35
C TYR A 168 -17.35 -22.58 6.43
N THR A 169 -18.22 -23.54 6.19
CA THR A 169 -17.93 -24.78 5.45
C THR A 169 -18.10 -24.69 3.92
N HIS A 170 -18.50 -23.56 3.35
CA HIS A 170 -18.70 -23.40 1.91
C HIS A 170 -18.12 -22.09 1.38
N LEU A 171 -16.79 -21.99 1.25
CA LEU A 171 -16.17 -21.14 0.24
C LEU A 171 -16.20 -21.97 -1.07
N ARG A 172 -17.16 -21.70 -1.94
CA ARG A 172 -17.06 -22.12 -3.34
C ARG A 172 -16.05 -21.20 -3.99
N ALA A 173 -15.05 -21.76 -4.66
CA ALA A 173 -14.29 -21.02 -5.66
C ALA A 173 -15.30 -20.50 -6.70
N HIS A 174 -15.43 -19.21 -6.84
CA HIS A 174 -16.04 -18.66 -8.03
C HIS A 174 -15.09 -18.96 -9.18
N GLU A 175 -15.47 -19.86 -10.06
CA GLU A 175 -14.90 -19.96 -11.38
C GLU A 175 -15.07 -18.58 -12.02
N THR A 176 -13.96 -17.88 -12.24
CA THR A 176 -13.93 -16.75 -13.16
C THR A 176 -14.10 -17.37 -14.54
N CYS A 177 -15.33 -17.44 -15.04
CA CYS A 177 -15.56 -17.57 -16.48
C CYS A 177 -14.97 -16.30 -17.10
N ALA A 178 -13.80 -16.45 -17.72
CA ALA A 178 -13.36 -15.54 -18.75
C ALA A 178 -14.12 -15.93 -20.02
N ASP A 179 -15.01 -15.09 -20.47
CA ASP A 179 -15.44 -14.96 -21.85
C ASP A 179 -14.76 -13.73 -22.46
#